data_21bbc3e487850cf35691d12a02fbec04
#
_entry.id   21bbc3e487850cf35691d12a02fbec04
#
_cell.length_a   1.000
_cell.length_b   1.000
_cell.length_c   1.000
_cell.angle_alpha   90.00
_cell.angle_beta   90.00
_cell.angle_gamma   90.00
#
_symmetry.space_group_name_H-M   'P 1'
#
loop_
_entity.id
_entity.type
_entity.pdbx_description
1 polymer ?
#
loop_
_entity_poly.entity_id
_entity_poly.type
_entity_poly.pdbx_seq_one_letter_code
_entity_poly.pdbx_strand_id
1 'polypeptide(L)'
;MQALAGIFVGGQARRMGGRSKGNLPTPEGMTIVQKLRAACEAAGMRVILIGNAAAREAYAAESLQGIDDDRRAEGPLAGLVALLSNAKEGRAVALACDMPFVTDAVLKRLLEDPSEAPALAAKKGDTWEPFFARYDAKKMLPLALQAAHAGKLGLQSLLDEAGAAQFAMSPDEERALVDWDKPTDLPPKT
;
A
#
# COMPACT_ATOMS: atom_id res chain seq x y z
N MET A 1 1.52 7.91 18.66
CA MET A 1 0.37 8.04 17.73
C MET A 1 0.29 6.72 16.97
N GLN A 2 -0.90 6.14 16.78
CA GLN A 2 -1.07 4.87 16.06
C GLN A 2 -0.77 5.09 14.56
N ALA A 3 0.00 4.17 13.96
CA ALA A 3 0.30 4.23 12.53
C ALA A 3 -0.96 3.98 11.67
N LEU A 4 -0.99 4.55 10.47
CA LEU A 4 -2.09 4.43 9.53
C LEU A 4 -1.67 3.55 8.35
N ALA A 5 -2.38 2.43 8.13
CA ALA A 5 -2.23 1.62 6.93
C ALA A 5 -3.28 2.02 5.88
N GLY A 6 -2.84 2.32 4.68
CA GLY A 6 -3.67 2.53 3.50
C GLY A 6 -3.57 1.34 2.57
N ILE A 7 -4.69 0.63 2.35
CA ILE A 7 -4.78 -0.41 1.32
C ILE A 7 -5.29 0.25 0.05
N PHE A 8 -4.46 0.26 -0.99
CA PHE A 8 -4.76 0.89 -2.27
C PHE A 8 -5.59 -0.05 -3.14
N VAL A 9 -6.86 0.30 -3.32
CA VAL A 9 -7.84 -0.51 -4.08
C VAL A 9 -8.13 0.07 -5.46
N GLY A 10 -7.39 1.09 -5.88
CA GLY A 10 -7.44 1.67 -7.21
C GLY A 10 -6.73 0.79 -8.23
N GLY A 11 -7.18 0.84 -9.46
CA GLY A 11 -6.57 0.13 -10.59
C GLY A 11 -7.63 -0.50 -11.49
N GLN A 12 -7.34 -0.58 -12.80
CA GLN A 12 -8.30 -1.14 -13.75
C GLN A 12 -8.24 -2.67 -13.68
N ALA A 13 -9.24 -3.29 -13.04
CA ALA A 13 -9.43 -4.75 -12.94
C ALA A 13 -9.70 -5.47 -14.29
N ARG A 14 -9.39 -4.82 -15.43
CA ARG A 14 -9.68 -5.34 -16.78
C ARG A 14 -9.05 -6.70 -17.07
N ARG A 15 -7.87 -6.98 -16.48
CA ARG A 15 -7.11 -8.23 -16.71
C ARG A 15 -7.65 -9.43 -15.93
N MET A 16 -8.45 -9.20 -14.89
CA MET A 16 -9.02 -10.24 -14.01
C MET A 16 -10.52 -10.50 -14.28
N GLY A 17 -11.00 -10.24 -15.51
CA GLY A 17 -12.41 -10.46 -15.86
C GLY A 17 -13.40 -9.57 -15.11
N GLY A 18 -12.98 -8.35 -14.72
CA GLY A 18 -13.83 -7.39 -14.02
C GLY A 18 -13.90 -7.60 -12.50
N ARG A 19 -13.26 -8.61 -11.95
CA ARG A 19 -13.19 -8.81 -10.48
C ARG A 19 -12.15 -7.90 -9.86
N SER A 20 -12.50 -7.29 -8.75
CA SER A 20 -11.56 -6.50 -7.94
C SER A 20 -10.51 -7.44 -7.34
N LYS A 21 -9.21 -7.16 -7.57
CA LYS A 21 -8.10 -8.03 -7.15
C LYS A 21 -8.11 -8.34 -5.66
N GLY A 22 -8.35 -7.34 -4.82
CA GLY A 22 -8.41 -7.53 -3.37
C GLY A 22 -9.52 -8.45 -2.88
N ASN A 23 -10.53 -8.75 -3.71
CA ASN A 23 -11.60 -9.72 -3.43
C ASN A 23 -11.26 -11.15 -3.87
N LEU A 24 -10.06 -11.39 -4.37
CA LEU A 24 -9.62 -12.74 -4.70
C LEU A 24 -9.45 -13.55 -3.42
N PRO A 25 -9.95 -14.82 -3.39
CA PRO A 25 -9.82 -15.68 -2.23
C PRO A 25 -8.38 -16.16 -2.08
N THR A 26 -7.87 -16.10 -0.86
CA THR A 26 -6.60 -16.73 -0.48
C THR A 26 -6.83 -18.19 -0.10
N PRO A 27 -5.78 -19.02 -0.02
CA PRO A 27 -5.90 -20.42 0.41
C PRO A 27 -6.56 -20.59 1.79
N GLU A 28 -6.47 -19.58 2.64
CA GLU A 28 -7.05 -19.56 3.98
C GLU A 28 -8.57 -19.21 3.99
N GLY A 29 -9.17 -18.97 2.80
CA GLY A 29 -10.59 -18.69 2.65
C GLY A 29 -10.99 -17.22 2.88
N MET A 30 -10.05 -16.35 3.20
CA MET A 30 -10.25 -14.90 3.28
C MET A 30 -9.99 -14.22 1.92
N THR A 31 -10.54 -13.03 1.70
CA THR A 31 -10.09 -12.19 0.58
C THR A 31 -8.71 -11.58 0.89
N ILE A 32 -7.99 -11.13 -0.15
CA ILE A 32 -6.68 -10.49 0.06
C ILE A 32 -6.84 -9.24 0.96
N VAL A 33 -7.87 -8.43 0.73
CA VAL A 33 -8.11 -7.23 1.57
C VAL A 33 -8.40 -7.60 3.01
N GLN A 34 -9.17 -8.67 3.28
CA GLN A 34 -9.41 -9.17 4.64
C GLN A 34 -8.11 -9.60 5.31
N LYS A 35 -7.27 -10.31 4.59
CA LYS A 35 -5.97 -10.76 5.08
C LYS A 35 -5.03 -9.59 5.37
N LEU A 36 -4.93 -8.62 4.45
CA LEU A 36 -4.15 -7.40 4.65
C LEU A 36 -4.64 -6.60 5.86
N ARG A 37 -5.97 -6.44 5.99
CA ARG A 37 -6.58 -5.79 7.14
C ARG A 37 -6.18 -6.46 8.44
N ALA A 38 -6.36 -7.78 8.53
CA ALA A 38 -6.02 -8.55 9.73
C ALA A 38 -4.53 -8.42 10.09
N ALA A 39 -3.63 -8.49 9.10
CA ALA A 39 -2.19 -8.32 9.31
C ALA A 39 -1.85 -6.90 9.81
N CYS A 40 -2.46 -5.85 9.24
CA CYS A 40 -2.26 -4.48 9.68
C CYS A 40 -2.78 -4.23 11.10
N GLU A 41 -3.98 -4.72 11.43
CA GLU A 41 -4.58 -4.60 12.76
C GLU A 41 -3.72 -5.35 13.80
N ALA A 42 -3.24 -6.55 13.49
CA ALA A 42 -2.34 -7.33 14.35
C ALA A 42 -0.96 -6.66 14.52
N ALA A 43 -0.53 -5.86 13.55
CA ALA A 43 0.66 -5.01 13.66
C ALA A 43 0.39 -3.67 14.38
N GLY A 44 -0.82 -3.46 14.93
CA GLY A 44 -1.17 -2.28 15.71
C GLY A 44 -1.52 -1.03 14.88
N MET A 45 -1.85 -1.19 13.60
CA MET A 45 -2.22 -0.09 12.71
C MET A 45 -3.74 0.11 12.62
N ARG A 46 -4.16 1.34 12.40
CA ARG A 46 -5.50 1.65 11.90
C ARG A 46 -5.52 1.47 10.39
N VAL A 47 -6.57 0.88 9.83
CA VAL A 47 -6.66 0.56 8.40
C VAL A 47 -7.71 1.42 7.70
N ILE A 48 -7.37 1.92 6.50
CA ILE A 48 -8.28 2.61 5.59
C ILE A 48 -8.11 2.07 4.16
N LEU A 49 -9.14 2.23 3.34
CA LEU A 49 -9.08 1.98 1.89
C LEU A 49 -8.78 3.28 1.15
N ILE A 50 -7.84 3.25 0.22
CA ILE A 50 -7.48 4.39 -0.64
C ILE A 50 -7.88 4.08 -2.08
N GLY A 51 -8.59 4.99 -2.70
CA GLY A 51 -9.04 4.90 -4.09
C GLY A 51 -10.37 5.62 -4.30
N ASN A 52 -10.77 5.82 -5.54
CA ASN A 52 -12.04 6.47 -5.84
C ASN A 52 -13.25 5.65 -5.34
N ALA A 53 -14.42 6.30 -5.22
CA ALA A 53 -15.64 5.71 -4.68
C ALA A 53 -16.04 4.41 -5.40
N ALA A 54 -15.95 4.37 -6.74
CA ALA A 54 -16.30 3.20 -7.53
C ALA A 54 -15.38 2.00 -7.27
N ALA A 55 -14.06 2.24 -7.07
CA ALA A 55 -13.12 1.18 -6.71
C ALA A 55 -13.38 0.64 -5.30
N ARG A 56 -13.76 1.51 -4.36
CA ARG A 56 -14.04 1.15 -2.96
C ARG A 56 -15.38 0.43 -2.77
N GLU A 57 -16.35 0.66 -3.66
CA GLU A 57 -17.68 0.01 -3.62
C GLU A 57 -17.55 -1.53 -3.61
N ALA A 58 -16.58 -2.08 -4.34
CA ALA A 58 -16.31 -3.52 -4.35
C ALA A 58 -15.92 -4.10 -2.99
N TYR A 59 -15.59 -3.25 -2.02
CA TYR A 59 -15.14 -3.61 -0.67
C TYR A 59 -16.07 -3.09 0.43
N ALA A 60 -17.29 -2.69 0.09
CA ALA A 60 -18.26 -2.14 1.05
C ALA A 60 -18.55 -3.08 2.22
N ALA A 61 -18.52 -4.41 1.99
CA ALA A 61 -18.70 -5.43 3.02
C ALA A 61 -17.63 -5.42 4.11
N GLU A 62 -16.45 -4.86 3.83
CA GLU A 62 -15.35 -4.81 4.81
C GLU A 62 -15.56 -3.75 5.92
N SER A 63 -16.53 -2.86 5.75
CA SER A 63 -16.83 -1.77 6.72
C SER A 63 -15.60 -0.92 7.09
N LEU A 64 -14.63 -0.81 6.19
CA LEU A 64 -13.45 0.03 6.36
C LEU A 64 -13.75 1.47 5.93
N GLN A 65 -13.14 2.42 6.65
CA GLN A 65 -13.17 3.82 6.21
C GLN A 65 -12.51 3.94 4.84
N GLY A 66 -13.22 4.48 3.86
CA GLY A 66 -12.70 4.77 2.54
C GLY A 66 -12.30 6.24 2.41
N ILE A 67 -11.17 6.50 1.74
CA ILE A 67 -10.66 7.84 1.44
C ILE A 67 -10.48 7.95 -0.06
N ASP A 68 -11.01 9.02 -0.67
CA ASP A 68 -10.80 9.33 -2.08
C ASP A 68 -9.37 9.78 -2.35
N ASP A 69 -8.93 9.55 -3.59
CA ASP A 69 -7.68 10.10 -4.10
C ASP A 69 -7.67 11.62 -3.95
N ASP A 70 -6.53 12.19 -3.60
CA ASP A 70 -6.40 13.63 -3.37
C ASP A 70 -6.38 14.39 -4.70
N ARG A 71 -7.24 15.41 -4.80
CA ARG A 71 -7.40 16.20 -6.04
C ARG A 71 -6.20 17.09 -6.39
N ARG A 72 -5.23 17.23 -5.48
CA ARG A 72 -3.99 18.00 -5.70
C ARG A 72 -2.93 17.21 -6.47
N ALA A 73 -3.17 15.91 -6.72
CA ALA A 73 -2.28 15.03 -7.46
C ALA A 73 -3.08 14.13 -8.41
N GLU A 74 -2.38 13.37 -9.25
CA GLU A 74 -2.96 12.44 -10.19
C GLU A 74 -2.34 11.05 -10.06
N GLY A 75 -3.02 10.03 -10.56
CA GLY A 75 -2.54 8.65 -10.58
C GLY A 75 -2.20 8.11 -9.18
N PRO A 76 -1.19 7.25 -9.06
CA PRO A 76 -0.80 6.65 -7.78
C PRO A 76 -0.36 7.67 -6.72
N LEU A 77 0.17 8.81 -7.14
CA LEU A 77 0.58 9.89 -6.25
C LEU A 77 -0.63 10.51 -5.52
N ALA A 78 -1.79 10.59 -6.18
CA ALA A 78 -3.01 11.12 -5.57
C ALA A 78 -3.45 10.30 -4.35
N GLY A 79 -3.40 8.98 -4.46
CA GLY A 79 -3.67 8.08 -3.35
C GLY A 79 -2.63 8.21 -2.22
N LEU A 80 -1.34 8.34 -2.57
CA LEU A 80 -0.29 8.55 -1.56
C LEU A 80 -0.48 9.86 -0.82
N VAL A 81 -0.78 10.97 -1.50
CA VAL A 81 -1.07 12.27 -0.86
C VAL A 81 -2.29 12.16 0.07
N ALA A 82 -3.34 11.44 -0.34
CA ALA A 82 -4.51 11.18 0.51
C ALA A 82 -4.14 10.41 1.78
N LEU A 83 -3.35 9.34 1.67
CA LEU A 83 -2.86 8.57 2.81
C LEU A 83 -2.05 9.44 3.78
N LEU A 84 -1.05 10.16 3.27
CA LEU A 84 -0.16 11.03 4.07
C LEU A 84 -0.94 12.15 4.79
N SER A 85 -1.89 12.78 4.10
CA SER A 85 -2.76 13.81 4.68
C SER A 85 -3.59 13.28 5.85
N ASN A 86 -4.07 12.03 5.77
CA ASN A 86 -4.85 11.38 6.82
C ASN A 86 -3.98 10.82 7.97
N ALA A 87 -2.73 10.50 7.72
CA ALA A 87 -1.76 10.11 8.76
C ALA A 87 -1.28 11.32 9.60
N LYS A 88 -1.52 12.54 9.13
CA LYS A 88 -1.11 13.80 9.78
C LYS A 88 0.41 13.85 9.98
N GLU A 89 0.87 13.79 11.23
CA GLU A 89 2.30 13.79 11.58
C GLU A 89 2.83 12.41 11.96
N GLY A 90 2.01 11.37 11.74
CA GLY A 90 2.35 9.99 12.11
C GLY A 90 3.04 9.21 10.99
N ARG A 91 3.28 7.92 11.28
CA ARG A 91 3.75 6.96 10.27
C ARG A 91 2.56 6.45 9.46
N ALA A 92 2.75 6.37 8.14
CA ALA A 92 1.81 5.75 7.21
C ALA A 92 2.45 4.53 6.56
N VAL A 93 1.68 3.47 6.32
CA VAL A 93 2.10 2.30 5.55
C VAL A 93 1.20 2.18 4.33
N ALA A 94 1.79 2.13 3.15
CA ALA A 94 1.06 1.90 1.90
C ALA A 94 1.16 0.43 1.49
N LEU A 95 0.03 -0.19 1.15
CA LEU A 95 -0.06 -1.57 0.68
C LEU A 95 -0.95 -1.66 -0.56
N ALA A 96 -0.51 -2.41 -1.57
CA ALA A 96 -1.35 -2.75 -2.71
C ALA A 96 -2.33 -3.86 -2.33
N CYS A 97 -3.56 -3.79 -2.87
CA CYS A 97 -4.62 -4.75 -2.54
C CYS A 97 -4.43 -6.15 -3.16
N ASP A 98 -3.36 -6.39 -3.90
CA ASP A 98 -3.05 -7.64 -4.60
C ASP A 98 -1.85 -8.41 -4.02
N MET A 99 -1.46 -8.08 -2.77
CA MET A 99 -0.34 -8.68 -2.04
C MET A 99 -0.83 -9.74 -1.03
N PRO A 100 -1.10 -10.99 -1.45
CA PRO A 100 -1.74 -12.00 -0.58
C PRO A 100 -0.84 -12.59 0.50
N PHE A 101 0.48 -12.36 0.43
CA PHE A 101 1.46 -12.98 1.32
C PHE A 101 2.05 -12.03 2.37
N VAL A 102 1.51 -10.82 2.48
CA VAL A 102 1.87 -9.89 3.55
C VAL A 102 1.44 -10.45 4.90
N THR A 103 2.36 -10.42 5.88
CA THR A 103 2.14 -10.91 7.25
C THR A 103 2.27 -9.77 8.26
N ASP A 104 1.66 -9.96 9.44
CA ASP A 104 1.81 -9.02 10.55
C ASP A 104 3.27 -8.92 11.05
N ALA A 105 4.02 -10.00 10.98
CA ALA A 105 5.44 -10.03 11.38
C ALA A 105 6.29 -9.09 10.53
N VAL A 106 6.16 -9.15 9.18
CA VAL A 106 6.90 -8.27 8.30
C VAL A 106 6.45 -6.81 8.43
N LEU A 107 5.16 -6.57 8.67
CA LEU A 107 4.63 -5.23 8.90
C LEU A 107 5.11 -4.63 10.23
N LYS A 108 5.18 -5.42 11.30
CA LYS A 108 5.77 -5.00 12.58
C LYS A 108 7.23 -4.60 12.40
N ARG A 109 8.00 -5.42 11.71
CA ARG A 109 9.41 -5.13 11.42
C ARG A 109 9.58 -3.85 10.60
N LEU A 110 8.72 -3.63 9.59
CA LEU A 110 8.71 -2.40 8.79
C LEU A 110 8.40 -1.17 9.66
N LEU A 111 7.46 -1.28 10.60
CA LEU A 111 7.10 -0.20 11.52
C LEU A 111 8.19 0.11 12.56
N GLU A 112 8.83 -0.93 13.09
CA GLU A 112 9.82 -0.85 14.17
C GLU A 112 11.23 -0.54 13.67
N ASP A 113 11.46 -0.60 12.36
CA ASP A 113 12.75 -0.28 11.78
C ASP A 113 13.23 1.12 12.23
N PRO A 114 14.47 1.25 12.70
CA PRO A 114 14.99 2.50 13.27
C PRO A 114 15.25 3.60 12.25
N SER A 115 15.11 3.33 10.96
CA SER A 115 15.32 4.33 9.91
C SER A 115 14.46 5.58 10.13
N GLU A 116 15.10 6.74 10.09
CA GLU A 116 14.45 8.05 10.14
C GLU A 116 14.30 8.69 8.76
N ALA A 117 14.55 7.94 7.69
CA ALA A 117 14.33 8.42 6.32
C ALA A 117 12.86 8.82 6.11
N PRO A 118 12.58 9.75 5.20
CA PRO A 118 11.21 10.16 4.86
C PRO A 118 10.33 9.00 4.40
N ALA A 119 10.93 8.02 3.73
CA ALA A 119 10.30 6.75 3.37
C ALA A 119 11.27 5.60 3.62
N LEU A 120 10.72 4.45 4.02
CA LEU A 120 11.41 3.17 4.10
C LEU A 120 10.62 2.19 3.23
N ALA A 121 11.18 1.78 2.10
CA ALA A 121 10.49 0.99 1.10
C ALA A 121 11.26 -0.28 0.75
N ALA A 122 10.56 -1.37 0.46
CA ALA A 122 11.17 -2.54 -0.13
C ALA A 122 11.63 -2.26 -1.57
N LYS A 123 12.48 -3.12 -2.10
CA LYS A 123 12.85 -3.14 -3.51
C LYS A 123 12.63 -4.52 -4.10
N LYS A 124 12.27 -4.55 -5.40
CA LYS A 124 12.26 -5.74 -6.24
C LYS A 124 13.33 -5.55 -7.33
N GLY A 125 14.49 -6.16 -7.13
CA GLY A 125 15.70 -5.75 -7.85
C GLY A 125 16.07 -4.29 -7.52
N ASP A 126 16.23 -3.45 -8.53
CA ASP A 126 16.56 -2.02 -8.36
C ASP A 126 15.33 -1.11 -8.26
N THR A 127 14.12 -1.67 -8.39
CA THR A 127 12.86 -0.91 -8.42
C THR A 127 12.24 -0.83 -7.04
N TRP A 128 11.87 0.37 -6.61
CA TRP A 128 11.13 0.58 -5.37
C TRP A 128 9.74 -0.06 -5.40
N GLU A 129 9.29 -0.56 -4.27
CA GLU A 129 7.90 -1.01 -4.04
C GLU A 129 7.15 0.04 -3.19
N PRO A 130 6.65 1.12 -3.81
CA PRO A 130 6.04 2.24 -3.08
C PRO A 130 4.75 1.86 -2.36
N PHE A 131 4.14 0.73 -2.73
CA PHE A 131 2.99 0.13 -2.06
C PHE A 131 3.37 -1.07 -1.20
N PHE A 132 4.62 -1.15 -0.78
CA PHE A 132 5.12 -1.89 0.36
C PHE A 132 6.17 -1.02 1.07
N ALA A 133 5.69 0.06 1.66
CA ALA A 133 6.56 1.10 2.23
C ALA A 133 5.93 1.75 3.46
N ARG A 134 6.81 2.15 4.39
CA ARG A 134 6.49 3.05 5.49
C ARG A 134 6.92 4.47 5.15
N TYR A 135 6.06 5.42 5.40
CA TYR A 135 6.28 6.84 5.18
C TYR A 135 6.19 7.60 6.50
N ASP A 136 7.10 8.54 6.74
CA ASP A 136 6.94 9.62 7.70
C ASP A 136 6.07 10.69 7.05
N ALA A 137 4.80 10.79 7.46
CA ALA A 137 3.84 11.67 6.80
C ALA A 137 4.24 13.15 6.91
N LYS A 138 4.86 13.55 8.01
CA LYS A 138 5.32 14.93 8.21
C LYS A 138 6.42 15.32 7.22
N LYS A 139 7.34 14.39 6.93
CA LYS A 139 8.46 14.60 6.00
C LYS A 139 8.02 14.41 4.54
N MET A 140 7.20 13.39 4.25
CA MET A 140 6.84 13.02 2.87
C MET A 140 5.72 13.86 2.26
N LEU A 141 4.73 14.31 3.04
CA LEU A 141 3.60 15.05 2.46
C LEU A 141 4.03 16.32 1.73
N PRO A 142 4.92 17.17 2.26
CA PRO A 142 5.41 18.34 1.53
C PRO A 142 6.10 17.97 0.20
N LEU A 143 6.93 16.92 0.20
CA LEU A 143 7.64 16.44 -0.99
C LEU A 143 6.67 15.90 -2.04
N ALA A 144 5.68 15.12 -1.63
CA ALA A 144 4.65 14.59 -2.52
C ALA A 144 3.81 15.69 -3.17
N LEU A 145 3.43 16.72 -2.40
CA LEU A 145 2.71 17.88 -2.91
C LEU A 145 3.56 18.74 -3.86
N GLN A 146 4.84 18.91 -3.55
CA GLN A 146 5.77 19.60 -4.44
C GLN A 146 5.94 18.87 -5.77
N ALA A 147 6.10 17.53 -5.73
CA ALA A 147 6.17 16.68 -6.92
C ALA A 147 4.90 16.79 -7.76
N ALA A 148 3.72 16.72 -7.13
CA ALA A 148 2.43 16.88 -7.79
C ALA A 148 2.32 18.25 -8.48
N HIS A 149 2.69 19.33 -7.79
CA HIS A 149 2.66 20.69 -8.35
C HIS A 149 3.62 20.85 -9.55
N ALA A 150 4.75 20.15 -9.52
CA ALA A 150 5.71 20.12 -10.63
C ALA A 150 5.33 19.16 -11.77
N GLY A 151 4.18 18.48 -11.70
CA GLY A 151 3.75 17.47 -12.68
C GLY A 151 4.58 16.19 -12.66
N LYS A 152 5.39 15.96 -11.62
CA LYS A 152 6.19 14.76 -11.42
C LYS A 152 5.35 13.70 -10.69
N LEU A 153 4.68 12.83 -11.42
CA LEU A 153 3.70 11.88 -10.85
C LEU A 153 4.28 10.50 -10.53
N GLY A 154 5.56 10.25 -10.84
CA GLY A 154 6.23 8.97 -10.66
C GLY A 154 6.65 8.73 -9.20
N LEU A 155 6.14 7.65 -8.58
CA LEU A 155 6.51 7.29 -7.20
C LEU A 155 7.98 6.83 -7.08
N GLN A 156 8.58 6.28 -8.14
CA GLN A 156 10.01 5.89 -8.16
C GLN A 156 10.88 7.12 -7.95
N SER A 157 10.72 8.14 -8.79
CA SER A 157 11.48 9.39 -8.70
C SER A 157 11.19 10.13 -7.39
N LEU A 158 9.95 10.08 -6.88
CA LEU A 158 9.63 10.66 -5.59
C LEU A 158 10.42 10.02 -4.44
N LEU A 159 10.54 8.69 -4.42
CA LEU A 159 11.32 7.97 -3.41
C LEU A 159 12.80 8.27 -3.52
N ASP A 160 13.35 8.32 -4.74
CA ASP A 160 14.75 8.67 -4.98
C ASP A 160 15.05 10.11 -4.54
N GLU A 161 14.25 11.09 -4.97
CA GLU A 161 14.40 12.50 -4.63
C GLU A 161 14.21 12.77 -3.13
N ALA A 162 13.36 11.98 -2.46
CA ALA A 162 13.16 12.06 -1.01
C ALA A 162 14.29 11.42 -0.19
N GLY A 163 15.22 10.70 -0.81
CA GLY A 163 16.24 9.96 -0.10
C GLY A 163 15.66 8.80 0.72
N ALA A 164 14.76 8.02 0.11
CA ALA A 164 14.18 6.85 0.75
C ALA A 164 15.26 5.84 1.15
N ALA A 165 15.09 5.20 2.32
CA ALA A 165 15.90 4.08 2.73
C ALA A 165 15.31 2.76 2.22
N GLN A 166 16.17 1.78 1.97
CA GLN A 166 15.74 0.45 1.60
C GLN A 166 15.39 -0.36 2.85
N PHE A 167 14.19 -0.92 2.89
CA PHE A 167 13.81 -1.94 3.85
C PHE A 167 14.44 -3.26 3.46
N ALA A 168 15.43 -3.72 4.22
CA ALA A 168 16.11 -4.98 3.98
C ALA A 168 15.19 -6.15 4.37
N MET A 169 14.85 -6.99 3.40
CA MET A 169 14.00 -8.17 3.56
C MET A 169 14.82 -9.45 3.49
N SER A 170 14.46 -10.44 4.31
CA SER A 170 14.97 -11.79 4.13
C SER A 170 14.32 -12.47 2.91
N PRO A 171 14.92 -13.54 2.35
CA PRO A 171 14.31 -14.27 1.24
C PRO A 171 12.87 -14.76 1.49
N ASP A 172 12.55 -15.13 2.74
CA ASP A 172 11.20 -15.54 3.12
C ASP A 172 10.23 -14.35 3.13
N GLU A 173 10.70 -13.18 3.53
CA GLU A 173 9.89 -11.95 3.55
C GLU A 173 9.67 -11.37 2.17
N GLU A 174 10.56 -11.58 1.21
CA GLU A 174 10.39 -11.15 -0.19
C GLU A 174 9.12 -11.74 -0.81
N ARG A 175 8.63 -12.85 -0.29
CA ARG A 175 7.33 -13.40 -0.68
C ARG A 175 6.17 -12.42 -0.47
N ALA A 176 6.29 -11.50 0.49
CA ALA A 176 5.29 -10.45 0.72
C ALA A 176 5.14 -9.50 -0.49
N LEU A 177 6.16 -9.40 -1.34
CA LEU A 177 6.16 -8.57 -2.54
C LEU A 177 5.57 -9.27 -3.78
N VAL A 178 5.10 -10.51 -3.63
CA VAL A 178 4.41 -11.23 -4.72
C VAL A 178 3.00 -10.69 -4.85
N ASP A 179 2.70 -10.16 -6.02
CA ASP A 179 1.39 -9.68 -6.42
C ASP A 179 0.62 -10.72 -7.24
N TRP A 180 -0.70 -10.75 -7.11
CA TRP A 180 -1.57 -11.55 -7.97
C TRP A 180 -2.17 -10.69 -9.07
N ASP A 181 -1.49 -10.65 -10.21
CA ASP A 181 -1.85 -9.83 -11.36
C ASP A 181 -2.64 -10.60 -12.44
N LYS A 182 -2.46 -11.92 -12.51
CA LYS A 182 -3.02 -12.78 -13.55
C LYS A 182 -3.82 -13.94 -12.96
N PRO A 183 -4.80 -14.50 -13.69
CA PRO A 183 -5.52 -15.70 -13.26
C PRO A 183 -4.61 -16.90 -12.96
N THR A 184 -3.43 -16.96 -13.58
CA THR A 184 -2.41 -18.01 -13.35
C THR A 184 -1.72 -17.90 -12.00
N ASP A 185 -1.78 -16.75 -11.35
CA ASP A 185 -1.16 -16.52 -10.03
C ASP A 185 -2.02 -17.09 -8.89
N LEU A 186 -3.28 -17.40 -9.21
CA LEU A 186 -4.22 -17.98 -8.25
C LEU A 186 -3.87 -19.43 -7.95
N PRO A 187 -4.03 -19.91 -6.70
CA PRO A 187 -3.91 -21.33 -6.40
C PRO A 187 -4.92 -22.14 -7.22
N PRO A 188 -4.59 -23.38 -7.60
CA PRO A 188 -5.52 -24.24 -8.29
C PRO A 188 -6.81 -24.39 -7.46
N LYS A 189 -7.95 -24.35 -8.15
CA LYS A 189 -9.24 -24.60 -7.48
C LYS A 189 -9.24 -26.03 -6.94
N THR A 190 -9.28 -26.16 -5.63
CA THR A 190 -9.54 -27.44 -4.96
C THR A 190 -11.00 -27.86 -5.15
#